data_c79d1914cec0915ac6f0baee45593ba4
#
_entry.id   c79d1914cec0915ac6f0baee45593ba4
#
_cell.length_a   1.000
_cell.length_b   1.000
_cell.length_c   1.000
_cell.angle_alpha   90.00
_cell.angle_beta   90.00
_cell.angle_gamma   90.00
#
_symmetry.space_group_name_H-M   'P 1'
#
loop_
_entity.id
_entity.type
_entity.pdbx_description
1 polymer ?
#
loop_
_entity_poly.entity_id
_entity_poly.type
_entity_poly.pdbx_seq_one_letter_code
_entity_poly.pdbx_strand_id
1 'polypeptide(L)'
;MSEPSHGYDLHQRFTNELGNVWHLSQSQAYASLKRLENRGEISTRLVEQDKLPARQMLSITAAGRRYFMDWLGNGCGSNARSIRLEFLTRLYFSNLYTPENTPQIYKTQYTEIQNSIQRLEDLLAHLPPEQTFNRLSLDLRLRQMKLIQEWMTEIKIQFNISIIEEAL
;
A
#
# COMPACT_ATOMS: atom_id res chain seq x y z
N MET A 1 10.80 8.56 10.92
CA MET A 1 10.93 7.10 10.87
C MET A 1 11.18 6.59 12.26
N SER A 2 10.55 5.47 12.60
CA SER A 2 10.47 4.95 13.95
C SER A 2 11.84 4.63 14.56
N GLU A 3 11.91 4.73 15.88
CA GLU A 3 13.04 4.26 16.69
C GLU A 3 13.26 2.74 16.53
N PRO A 4 14.46 2.24 16.91
CA PRO A 4 14.72 0.80 16.92
C PRO A 4 13.64 0.06 17.70
N SER A 5 13.14 -1.05 17.18
CA SER A 5 12.01 -1.78 17.76
C SER A 5 12.27 -3.29 17.75
N HIS A 6 11.61 -4.02 18.64
CA HIS A 6 11.64 -5.48 18.64
C HIS A 6 10.72 -6.05 17.57
N GLY A 7 11.07 -7.23 17.03
CA GLY A 7 10.25 -7.88 16.00
C GLY A 7 8.83 -8.19 16.49
N TYR A 8 8.65 -8.54 17.77
CA TYR A 8 7.34 -8.74 18.36
C TYR A 8 6.50 -7.46 18.36
N ASP A 9 7.07 -6.33 18.82
CA ASP A 9 6.38 -5.04 18.89
C ASP A 9 6.00 -4.53 17.50
N LEU A 10 6.89 -4.73 16.52
CA LEU A 10 6.60 -4.43 15.11
C LEU A 10 5.43 -5.25 14.57
N HIS A 11 5.39 -6.56 14.85
CA HIS A 11 4.28 -7.42 14.43
C HIS A 11 2.98 -7.01 15.12
N GLN A 12 3.01 -6.73 16.41
CA GLN A 12 1.82 -6.32 17.17
C GLN A 12 1.27 -4.99 16.67
N ARG A 13 2.15 -4.00 16.46
CA ARG A 13 1.77 -2.71 15.88
C ARG A 13 1.19 -2.87 14.47
N PHE A 14 1.83 -3.65 13.62
CA PHE A 14 1.34 -3.95 12.28
C PHE A 14 -0.05 -4.58 12.31
N THR A 15 -0.28 -5.55 13.20
CA THR A 15 -1.58 -6.21 13.35
C THR A 15 -2.66 -5.24 13.82
N ASN A 16 -2.33 -4.36 14.75
CA ASN A 16 -3.29 -3.38 15.28
C ASN A 16 -3.69 -2.33 14.23
N GLU A 17 -2.74 -1.88 13.41
CA GLU A 17 -2.96 -0.76 12.50
C GLU A 17 -3.34 -1.19 11.08
N LEU A 18 -2.81 -2.33 10.61
CA LEU A 18 -2.99 -2.83 9.23
C LEU A 18 -3.51 -4.26 9.16
N GLY A 19 -3.92 -4.88 10.25
CA GLY A 19 -4.35 -6.28 10.29
C GLY A 19 -5.58 -6.60 9.44
N ASN A 20 -6.45 -5.62 9.18
CA ASN A 20 -7.58 -5.75 8.24
C ASN A 20 -7.16 -5.53 6.77
N VAL A 21 -6.02 -4.91 6.53
CA VAL A 21 -5.44 -4.76 5.18
C VAL A 21 -4.60 -5.99 4.84
N TRP A 22 -3.72 -6.39 5.76
CA TRP A 22 -2.81 -7.51 5.59
C TRP A 22 -2.94 -8.51 6.71
N HIS A 23 -3.23 -9.75 6.36
CA HIS A 23 -3.14 -10.84 7.32
C HIS A 23 -1.70 -11.39 7.34
N LEU A 24 -0.97 -11.07 8.40
CA LEU A 24 0.43 -11.45 8.57
C LEU A 24 0.60 -12.24 9.87
N SER A 25 0.89 -13.55 9.77
CA SER A 25 1.22 -14.33 10.95
C SER A 25 2.59 -13.92 11.53
N GLN A 26 2.80 -14.19 12.81
CA GLN A 26 4.07 -13.92 13.47
C GLN A 26 5.25 -14.57 12.73
N SER A 27 5.11 -15.83 12.33
CA SER A 27 6.15 -16.57 11.57
C SER A 27 6.47 -15.88 10.23
N GLN A 28 5.46 -15.42 9.51
CA GLN A 28 5.63 -14.68 8.26
C GLN A 28 6.31 -13.32 8.49
N ALA A 29 5.99 -12.64 9.59
CA ALA A 29 6.65 -11.40 9.97
C ALA A 29 8.15 -11.62 10.20
N TYR A 30 8.51 -12.61 11.04
CA TYR A 30 9.92 -12.92 11.28
C TYR A 30 10.67 -13.39 10.03
N ALA A 31 10.06 -14.21 9.18
CA ALA A 31 10.64 -14.59 7.90
C ALA A 31 10.87 -13.39 6.98
N SER A 32 9.98 -12.39 7.02
CA SER A 32 10.12 -11.15 6.25
C SER A 32 11.25 -10.28 6.81
N LEU A 33 11.31 -10.11 8.14
CA LEU A 33 12.40 -9.38 8.79
C LEU A 33 13.77 -10.01 8.47
N LYS A 34 13.87 -11.34 8.49
CA LYS A 34 15.11 -12.03 8.12
C LYS A 34 15.52 -11.80 6.67
N ARG A 35 14.56 -11.75 5.74
CA ARG A 35 14.83 -11.40 4.33
C ARG A 35 15.31 -9.97 4.17
N LEU A 36 14.71 -9.00 4.90
CA LEU A 36 15.13 -7.62 4.87
C LEU A 36 16.55 -7.44 5.44
N GLU A 37 16.88 -8.17 6.52
CA GLU A 37 18.23 -8.19 7.09
C GLU A 37 19.25 -8.75 6.11
N ASN A 38 18.96 -9.88 5.46
CA ASN A 38 19.83 -10.50 4.46
C ASN A 38 20.09 -9.58 3.25
N ARG A 39 19.15 -8.69 2.92
CA ARG A 39 19.31 -7.68 1.87
C ARG A 39 19.99 -6.39 2.35
N GLY A 40 20.30 -6.31 3.63
CA GLY A 40 20.90 -5.13 4.23
C GLY A 40 19.95 -3.93 4.34
N GLU A 41 18.65 -4.14 4.23
CA GLU A 41 17.61 -3.10 4.34
C GLU A 41 17.30 -2.78 5.81
N ILE A 42 17.50 -3.72 6.71
CA ILE A 42 17.49 -3.53 8.16
C ILE A 42 18.77 -4.09 8.77
N SER A 43 19.11 -3.60 9.94
CA SER A 43 20.19 -4.11 10.78
C SER A 43 19.64 -4.58 12.13
N THR A 44 20.28 -5.60 12.69
CA THR A 44 19.94 -6.14 14.00
C THR A 44 21.08 -5.86 14.98
N ARG A 45 20.74 -5.36 16.17
CA ARG A 45 21.66 -5.19 17.30
C ARG A 45 21.13 -5.97 18.51
N LEU A 46 21.99 -6.75 19.15
CA LEU A 46 21.70 -7.36 20.43
C LEU A 46 21.87 -6.30 21.54
N VAL A 47 20.85 -6.18 22.36
CA VAL A 47 20.86 -5.32 23.56
C VAL A 47 20.76 -6.25 24.78
N GLU A 48 21.82 -6.26 25.58
CA GLU A 48 21.83 -6.99 26.85
C GLU A 48 20.85 -6.33 27.84
N GLN A 49 20.16 -7.17 28.61
CA GLN A 49 19.23 -6.73 29.64
C GLN A 49 19.65 -7.34 30.98
N ASP A 50 19.60 -6.55 32.04
CA ASP A 50 19.79 -7.07 33.39
C ASP A 50 18.73 -8.12 33.69
N LYS A 51 19.16 -9.36 33.98
CA LYS A 51 18.33 -10.52 34.35
C LYS A 51 17.34 -11.08 33.32
N LEU A 52 17.41 -10.63 32.04
CA LEU A 52 16.59 -11.16 30.96
C LEU A 52 17.48 -11.55 29.75
N PRO A 53 17.03 -12.46 28.89
CA PRO A 53 17.75 -12.77 27.64
C PRO A 53 17.97 -11.53 26.79
N ALA A 54 19.14 -11.46 26.12
CA ALA A 54 19.44 -10.37 25.21
C ALA A 54 18.36 -10.24 24.11
N ARG A 55 17.93 -9.00 23.85
CA ARG A 55 16.87 -8.72 22.87
C ARG A 55 17.46 -8.19 21.58
N GLN A 56 16.88 -8.65 20.47
CA GLN A 56 17.21 -8.16 19.13
C GLN A 56 16.44 -6.84 18.85
N MET A 57 17.19 -5.75 18.68
CA MET A 57 16.66 -4.46 18.24
C MET A 57 16.89 -4.31 16.75
N LEU A 58 15.82 -4.04 16.02
CA LEU A 58 15.80 -3.87 14.57
C LEU A 58 15.80 -2.38 14.22
N SER A 59 16.63 -2.00 13.27
CA SER A 59 16.71 -0.63 12.77
C SER A 59 16.75 -0.64 11.24
N ILE A 60 16.05 0.31 10.61
CA ILE A 60 16.12 0.49 9.16
C ILE A 60 17.47 1.11 8.80
N THR A 61 18.12 0.57 7.77
CA THR A 61 19.37 1.12 7.22
C THR A 61 19.10 2.26 6.24
N ALA A 62 20.18 2.97 5.82
CA ALA A 62 20.06 3.96 4.76
C ALA A 62 19.58 3.34 3.42
N ALA A 63 19.98 2.08 3.12
CA ALA A 63 19.51 1.35 1.95
C ALA A 63 18.03 1.01 2.06
N GLY A 64 17.59 0.49 3.21
CA GLY A 64 16.19 0.18 3.47
C GLY A 64 15.32 1.42 3.42
N ARG A 65 15.80 2.57 3.93
CA ARG A 65 15.10 3.84 3.86
C ARG A 65 14.90 4.31 2.41
N ARG A 66 15.94 4.24 1.58
CA ARG A 66 15.82 4.59 0.14
C ARG A 66 14.80 3.68 -0.55
N TYR A 67 14.93 2.36 -0.37
CA TYR A 67 14.00 1.40 -0.93
C TYR A 67 12.54 1.67 -0.54
N PHE A 68 12.31 1.97 0.74
CA PHE A 68 10.98 2.31 1.24
C PHE A 68 10.42 3.60 0.63
N MET A 69 11.23 4.65 0.51
CA MET A 69 10.81 5.92 -0.08
C MET A 69 10.52 5.78 -1.59
N ASP A 70 11.35 5.02 -2.31
CA ASP A 70 11.13 4.72 -3.73
C ASP A 70 9.82 3.92 -3.90
N TRP A 71 9.60 2.89 -3.08
CA TRP A 71 8.34 2.15 -3.09
C TRP A 71 7.14 3.04 -2.77
N LEU A 72 7.25 3.93 -1.81
CA LEU A 72 6.15 4.81 -1.40
C LEU A 72 5.75 5.78 -2.54
N GLY A 73 6.73 6.30 -3.29
CA GLY A 73 6.50 7.23 -4.40
C GLY A 73 5.98 6.59 -5.69
N ASN A 74 6.15 5.28 -5.88
CA ASN A 74 5.69 4.59 -7.08
C ASN A 74 4.17 4.38 -7.04
N GLY A 75 3.52 4.33 -8.23
CA GLY A 75 2.13 3.94 -8.36
C GLY A 75 1.89 2.46 -8.00
N CYS A 76 0.67 2.07 -7.72
CA CYS A 76 0.27 0.67 -7.61
C CYS A 76 -0.72 0.30 -8.73
N GLY A 77 -0.98 -1.00 -8.90
CA GLY A 77 -1.90 -1.47 -9.94
C GLY A 77 -3.33 -0.97 -9.74
N SER A 78 -4.09 -0.90 -10.82
CA SER A 78 -5.49 -0.44 -10.84
C SER A 78 -6.52 -1.58 -10.67
N ASN A 79 -6.14 -2.71 -10.07
CA ASN A 79 -7.09 -3.77 -9.73
C ASN A 79 -7.52 -3.68 -8.25
N ALA A 80 -8.70 -4.21 -7.93
CA ALA A 80 -9.27 -4.15 -6.58
C ALA A 80 -8.33 -4.67 -5.48
N ARG A 81 -7.52 -5.69 -5.77
CA ARG A 81 -6.54 -6.23 -4.83
C ARG A 81 -5.40 -5.25 -4.56
N SER A 82 -4.82 -4.67 -5.61
CA SER A 82 -3.75 -3.68 -5.46
C SER A 82 -4.24 -2.43 -4.73
N ILE A 83 -5.45 -1.97 -5.02
CA ILE A 83 -6.05 -0.85 -4.29
C ILE A 83 -6.19 -1.18 -2.80
N ARG A 84 -6.77 -2.33 -2.46
CA ARG A 84 -6.97 -2.72 -1.07
C ARG A 84 -5.67 -2.95 -0.30
N LEU A 85 -4.65 -3.54 -0.94
CA LEU A 85 -3.41 -3.91 -0.25
C LEU A 85 -2.35 -2.82 -0.37
N GLU A 86 -1.99 -2.43 -1.59
CA GLU A 86 -0.85 -1.54 -1.82
C GLU A 86 -1.20 -0.07 -1.63
N PHE A 87 -2.28 0.41 -2.26
CA PHE A 87 -2.66 1.82 -2.14
C PHE A 87 -2.98 2.20 -0.70
N LEU A 88 -3.80 1.41 0.03
CA LEU A 88 -4.07 1.70 1.44
C LEU A 88 -2.81 1.68 2.31
N THR A 89 -1.88 0.76 2.04
CA THR A 89 -0.62 0.71 2.78
C THR A 89 0.25 1.93 2.48
N ARG A 90 0.32 2.38 1.22
CA ARG A 90 1.04 3.59 0.82
C ARG A 90 0.41 4.84 1.43
N LEU A 91 -0.91 4.94 1.39
CA LEU A 91 -1.66 6.04 1.98
C LEU A 91 -1.40 6.13 3.50
N TYR A 92 -1.43 5.00 4.21
CA TYR A 92 -1.11 4.92 5.63
C TYR A 92 0.30 5.42 5.93
N PHE A 93 1.29 4.90 5.23
CA PHE A 93 2.69 5.29 5.48
C PHE A 93 3.02 6.70 5.02
N SER A 94 2.42 7.16 3.92
CA SER A 94 2.56 8.55 3.48
C SER A 94 2.01 9.51 4.53
N ASN A 95 0.80 9.26 4.99
CA ASN A 95 0.18 10.11 6.02
C ASN A 95 1.00 10.14 7.33
N LEU A 96 1.69 9.05 7.66
CA LEU A 96 2.50 8.95 8.87
C LEU A 96 3.89 9.61 8.74
N TYR A 97 4.53 9.53 7.58
CA TYR A 97 5.96 9.90 7.42
C TYR A 97 6.23 11.02 6.44
N THR A 98 5.34 11.22 5.47
CA THR A 98 5.48 12.21 4.39
C THR A 98 4.11 12.76 4.00
N PRO A 99 3.37 13.37 4.95
CA PRO A 99 1.98 13.81 4.70
C PRO A 99 1.87 14.78 3.52
N GLU A 100 2.92 15.53 3.22
CA GLU A 100 3.02 16.40 2.06
C GLU A 100 2.93 15.63 0.71
N ASN A 101 3.28 14.35 0.68
CA ASN A 101 3.22 13.52 -0.52
C ASN A 101 1.87 12.80 -0.68
N THR A 102 1.04 12.76 0.35
CA THR A 102 -0.27 12.09 0.34
C THR A 102 -1.18 12.54 -0.81
N PRO A 103 -1.31 13.84 -1.12
CA PRO A 103 -2.11 14.29 -2.26
C PRO A 103 -1.62 13.75 -3.61
N GLN A 104 -0.31 13.67 -3.80
CA GLN A 104 0.27 13.16 -5.04
C GLN A 104 0.05 11.66 -5.20
N ILE A 105 0.21 10.87 -4.13
CA ILE A 105 -0.08 9.42 -4.13
C ILE A 105 -1.55 9.18 -4.46
N TYR A 106 -2.45 9.95 -3.86
CA TYR A 106 -3.87 9.90 -4.16
C TYR A 106 -4.15 10.24 -5.63
N LYS A 107 -3.65 11.39 -6.13
CA LYS A 107 -3.85 11.86 -7.51
C LYS A 107 -3.39 10.81 -8.52
N THR A 108 -2.19 10.27 -8.34
CA THR A 108 -1.64 9.22 -9.21
C THR A 108 -2.56 8.00 -9.26
N GLN A 109 -3.02 7.52 -8.11
CA GLN A 109 -3.88 6.34 -8.06
C GLN A 109 -5.27 6.61 -8.63
N TYR A 110 -5.84 7.78 -8.38
CA TYR A 110 -7.14 8.16 -8.92
C TYR A 110 -7.12 8.25 -10.45
N THR A 111 -6.08 8.85 -11.03
CA THR A 111 -5.87 8.90 -12.48
C THR A 111 -5.73 7.50 -13.09
N GLU A 112 -5.00 6.59 -12.44
CA GLU A 112 -4.88 5.19 -12.90
C GLU A 112 -6.22 4.45 -12.90
N ILE A 113 -7.08 4.72 -11.92
CA ILE A 113 -8.45 4.16 -11.88
C ILE A 113 -9.29 4.73 -13.01
N GLN A 114 -9.27 6.03 -13.26
CA GLN A 114 -9.99 6.66 -14.36
C GLN A 114 -9.56 6.07 -15.72
N ASN A 115 -8.26 5.95 -15.95
CA ASN A 115 -7.72 5.33 -17.15
C ASN A 115 -8.14 3.86 -17.30
N SER A 116 -8.23 3.14 -16.17
CA SER A 116 -8.68 1.75 -16.16
C SER A 116 -10.17 1.62 -16.49
N ILE A 117 -11.00 2.51 -15.98
CA ILE A 117 -12.44 2.57 -16.31
C ILE A 117 -12.62 2.81 -17.80
N GLN A 118 -11.96 3.82 -18.35
CA GLN A 118 -12.05 4.14 -19.77
C GLN A 118 -11.65 2.95 -20.65
N ARG A 119 -10.51 2.31 -20.36
CA ARG A 119 -10.08 1.11 -21.10
C ARG A 119 -11.08 -0.04 -21.02
N LEU A 120 -11.74 -0.25 -19.88
CA LEU A 120 -12.72 -1.31 -19.71
C LEU A 120 -14.02 -0.98 -20.47
N GLU A 121 -14.45 0.28 -20.49
CA GLU A 121 -15.60 0.73 -21.30
C GLU A 121 -15.35 0.55 -22.79
N ASP A 122 -14.18 0.95 -23.28
CA ASP A 122 -13.79 0.78 -24.66
C ASP A 122 -13.74 -0.71 -25.08
N LEU A 123 -13.15 -1.55 -24.22
CA LEU A 123 -13.11 -2.99 -24.46
C LEU A 123 -14.52 -3.60 -24.49
N LEU A 124 -15.39 -3.21 -23.59
CA LEU A 124 -16.76 -3.72 -23.51
C LEU A 124 -17.60 -3.28 -24.72
N ALA A 125 -17.39 -2.06 -25.23
CA ALA A 125 -18.08 -1.52 -26.38
C ALA A 125 -17.73 -2.27 -27.68
N HIS A 126 -16.47 -2.73 -27.82
CA HIS A 126 -15.99 -3.41 -29.02
C HIS A 126 -16.08 -4.95 -28.93
N LEU A 127 -16.48 -5.50 -27.78
CA LEU A 127 -16.56 -6.95 -27.62
C LEU A 127 -17.80 -7.53 -28.30
N PRO A 128 -17.66 -8.58 -29.14
CA PRO A 128 -18.78 -9.23 -29.80
C PRO A 128 -19.85 -9.75 -28.82
N PRO A 129 -21.15 -9.62 -29.17
CA PRO A 129 -22.24 -10.05 -28.27
C PRO A 129 -22.19 -11.54 -27.88
N GLU A 130 -21.66 -12.38 -28.77
CA GLU A 130 -21.54 -13.83 -28.58
C GLU A 130 -20.54 -14.22 -27.49
N GLN A 131 -19.64 -13.32 -27.14
CA GLN A 131 -18.64 -13.53 -26.09
C GLN A 131 -19.23 -13.25 -24.68
N THR A 132 -20.31 -13.93 -24.34
CA THR A 132 -21.11 -13.67 -23.13
C THR A 132 -20.25 -13.66 -21.84
N PHE A 133 -19.40 -14.66 -21.63
CA PHE A 133 -18.60 -14.75 -20.39
C PHE A 133 -17.50 -13.67 -20.31
N ASN A 134 -16.91 -13.29 -21.46
CA ASN A 134 -15.96 -12.19 -21.51
C ASN A 134 -16.67 -10.86 -21.18
N ARG A 135 -17.88 -10.64 -21.72
CA ARG A 135 -18.69 -9.47 -21.40
C ARG A 135 -19.04 -9.40 -19.91
N LEU A 136 -19.51 -10.49 -19.32
CA LEU A 136 -19.81 -10.57 -17.89
C LEU A 136 -18.57 -10.27 -17.04
N SER A 137 -17.40 -10.79 -17.43
CA SER A 137 -16.13 -10.53 -16.72
C SER A 137 -15.72 -9.06 -16.78
N LEU A 138 -15.81 -8.44 -17.98
CA LEU A 138 -15.48 -7.02 -18.16
C LEU A 138 -16.48 -6.12 -17.41
N ASP A 139 -17.80 -6.43 -17.47
CA ASP A 139 -18.83 -5.68 -16.77
C ASP A 139 -18.60 -5.72 -15.24
N LEU A 140 -18.31 -6.91 -14.68
CA LEU A 140 -17.98 -7.02 -13.26
C LEU A 140 -16.77 -6.17 -12.88
N ARG A 141 -15.68 -6.23 -13.67
CA ARG A 141 -14.47 -5.43 -13.42
C ARG A 141 -14.76 -3.93 -13.51
N LEU A 142 -15.55 -3.51 -14.50
CA LEU A 142 -15.95 -2.12 -14.67
C LEU A 142 -16.74 -1.60 -13.45
N ARG A 143 -17.70 -2.37 -12.98
CA ARG A 143 -18.48 -2.05 -11.76
C ARG A 143 -17.58 -1.94 -10.53
N GLN A 144 -16.63 -2.86 -10.36
CA GLN A 144 -15.66 -2.79 -9.27
C GLN A 144 -14.82 -1.51 -9.33
N MET A 145 -14.34 -1.11 -10.52
CA MET A 145 -13.54 0.10 -10.67
C MET A 145 -14.35 1.38 -10.41
N LYS A 146 -15.60 1.44 -10.86
CA LYS A 146 -16.50 2.57 -10.58
C LYS A 146 -16.80 2.71 -9.09
N LEU A 147 -17.07 1.59 -8.40
CA LEU A 147 -17.24 1.59 -6.94
C LEU A 147 -15.98 2.07 -6.21
N ILE A 148 -14.79 1.64 -6.65
CA ILE A 148 -13.53 2.10 -6.07
C ILE A 148 -13.33 3.60 -6.33
N GLN A 149 -13.69 4.11 -7.48
CA GLN A 149 -13.61 5.54 -7.80
C GLN A 149 -14.50 6.39 -6.86
N GLU A 150 -15.74 5.94 -6.63
CA GLU A 150 -16.67 6.57 -5.67
C GLU A 150 -16.06 6.58 -4.26
N TRP A 151 -15.59 5.42 -3.79
CA TRP A 151 -14.94 5.29 -2.49
C TRP A 151 -13.68 6.17 -2.36
N MET A 152 -12.89 6.35 -3.42
CA MET A 152 -11.74 7.27 -3.38
C MET A 152 -12.17 8.73 -3.19
N THR A 153 -13.36 9.12 -3.66
CA THR A 153 -13.89 10.46 -3.40
C THR A 153 -14.16 10.67 -1.90
N GLU A 154 -14.63 9.65 -1.20
CA GLU A 154 -14.81 9.68 0.26
C GLU A 154 -13.47 9.79 1.00
N ILE A 155 -12.44 9.04 0.56
CA ILE A 155 -11.08 9.16 1.10
C ILE A 155 -10.54 10.58 0.95
N LYS A 156 -10.74 11.21 -0.20
CA LYS A 156 -10.30 12.59 -0.46
C LYS A 156 -10.84 13.54 0.61
N ILE A 157 -12.09 13.39 0.97
CA ILE A 157 -12.75 14.20 2.01
C ILE A 157 -12.17 13.87 3.39
N GLN A 158 -12.09 12.58 3.74
CA GLN A 158 -11.63 12.11 5.04
C GLN A 158 -10.19 12.55 5.37
N PHE A 159 -9.31 12.56 4.37
CA PHE A 159 -7.90 12.96 4.53
C PHE A 159 -7.65 14.43 4.18
N ASN A 160 -8.72 15.22 3.91
CA ASN A 160 -8.63 16.62 3.52
C ASN A 160 -7.60 16.86 2.39
N ILE A 161 -7.63 15.98 1.39
CA ILE A 161 -6.70 16.03 0.26
C ILE A 161 -7.14 17.14 -0.70
N SER A 162 -6.46 18.27 -0.64
CA SER A 162 -6.62 19.35 -1.63
C SER A 162 -5.89 18.94 -2.91
N ILE A 163 -6.65 18.58 -3.95
CA ILE A 163 -6.09 18.49 -5.29
C ILE A 163 -6.15 19.91 -5.84
N ILE A 164 -4.99 20.55 -5.99
CA ILE A 164 -4.91 21.75 -6.82
C ILE A 164 -5.24 21.25 -8.22
N GLU A 165 -6.45 21.56 -8.70
CA GLU A 165 -6.79 21.41 -10.12
C GLU A 165 -5.89 22.41 -10.84
N GLU A 166 -4.78 21.95 -11.40
CA GLU A 166 -4.07 22.71 -12.40
C GLU A 166 -5.07 22.90 -13.54
N ALA A 167 -5.55 24.12 -13.67
CA ALA A 167 -6.40 24.53 -14.78
C ALA A 167 -5.70 24.14 -16.09
N LEU A 168 -6.39 23.34 -16.91
CA LEU A 168 -6.06 23.07 -18.30
C LEU A 168 -6.11 24.37 -19.11
#